data_35610a5200ea6763d0d3af04fc7f4759
#
_entry.id   35610a5200ea6763d0d3af04fc7f4759
#
_cell.length_a   1.000
_cell.length_b   1.000
_cell.length_c   1.000
_cell.angle_alpha   90.00
_cell.angle_beta   90.00
_cell.angle_gamma   90.00
#
_symmetry.space_group_name_H-M   'P 1'
#
loop_
_entity.id
_entity.type
_entity.pdbx_description
1 polymer ?
#
loop_
_entity_poly.entity_id
_entity_poly.type
_entity_poly.pdbx_seq_one_letter_code
_entity_poly.pdbx_strand_id
1 'polypeptide(L)'
;IEVTTGRKGIVEVWKVDLNSHHSVEAFCQQAGALERLDVVVENAGIAIPTYEEVEGMESTIQVNVIATFLMALLFLPILRASAMKHSTTPHLVIVASDAHFQVSLHFVSQTTCLLLCH
;
A
#
# COMPACT_ATOMS: atom_id res chain seq x y z
N ILE A 1 22.29 0.90 -3.12
CA ILE A 1 22.16 2.37 -3.28
C ILE A 1 23.37 3.06 -2.69
N GLU A 2 23.68 2.89 -1.40
CA GLU A 2 24.79 3.59 -0.75
C GLU A 2 26.15 3.30 -1.41
N VAL A 3 26.43 2.04 -1.76
CA VAL A 3 27.66 1.64 -2.49
C VAL A 3 27.72 2.31 -3.86
N THR A 4 26.61 2.42 -4.57
CA THR A 4 26.58 3.01 -5.92
C THR A 4 26.67 4.54 -5.90
N THR A 5 26.11 5.18 -4.89
CA THR A 5 26.06 6.65 -4.79
C THR A 5 27.22 7.24 -3.98
N GLY A 6 27.98 6.42 -3.26
CA GLY A 6 29.02 6.84 -2.31
C GLY A 6 28.52 7.60 -1.09
N ARG A 7 27.20 7.72 -0.91
CA ARG A 7 26.56 8.36 0.24
C ARG A 7 26.22 7.31 1.28
N LYS A 8 26.45 7.61 2.56
CA LYS A 8 26.15 6.73 3.70
C LYS A 8 25.03 7.33 4.54
N GLY A 9 24.23 6.47 5.16
CA GLY A 9 23.17 6.86 6.10
C GLY A 9 21.99 7.57 5.44
N ILE A 10 21.78 7.37 4.14
CA ILE A 10 20.67 7.96 3.39
C ILE A 10 19.51 6.98 3.18
N VAL A 11 19.66 5.72 3.58
CA VAL A 11 18.66 4.68 3.44
C VAL A 11 18.41 4.05 4.81
N GLU A 12 17.16 4.03 5.22
CA GLU A 12 16.68 3.25 6.35
C GLU A 12 15.78 2.12 5.86
N VAL A 13 15.81 0.99 6.53
CA VAL A 13 14.96 -0.16 6.23
C VAL A 13 13.99 -0.37 7.37
N TRP A 14 12.72 -0.18 7.09
CA TRP A 14 11.64 -0.42 8.05
C TRP A 14 10.82 -1.62 7.60
N LYS A 15 10.43 -2.43 8.57
CA LYS A 15 9.61 -3.61 8.32
C LYS A 15 8.13 -3.23 8.33
N VAL A 16 7.40 -3.70 7.32
CA VAL A 16 5.94 -3.72 7.30
C VAL A 16 5.46 -5.08 6.81
N ASP A 17 4.41 -5.59 7.40
CA ASP A 17 3.69 -6.78 6.94
C ASP A 17 2.31 -6.32 6.45
N LEU A 18 2.11 -6.40 5.14
CA LEU A 18 0.85 -5.98 4.50
C LEU A 18 -0.31 -6.96 4.73
N ASN A 19 -0.01 -8.16 5.24
CA ASN A 19 -1.04 -9.08 5.70
C ASN A 19 -1.62 -8.72 7.07
N SER A 20 -1.05 -7.74 7.77
CA SER A 20 -1.49 -7.33 9.11
C SER A 20 -1.88 -5.85 9.14
N HIS A 21 -3.15 -5.57 9.40
CA HIS A 21 -3.65 -4.21 9.56
C HIS A 21 -2.86 -3.45 10.64
N HIS A 22 -2.61 -4.11 11.77
CA HIS A 22 -1.82 -3.53 12.86
C HIS A 22 -0.40 -3.14 12.42
N SER A 23 0.26 -3.99 11.61
CA SER A 23 1.60 -3.69 11.09
C SER A 23 1.58 -2.49 10.14
N VAL A 24 0.55 -2.38 9.30
CA VAL A 24 0.34 -1.24 8.40
C VAL A 24 0.14 0.06 9.19
N GLU A 25 -0.72 0.03 10.20
CA GLU A 25 -0.96 1.19 11.07
C GLU A 25 0.31 1.63 11.80
N ALA A 26 1.04 0.69 12.40
CA ALA A 26 2.29 0.98 13.11
C ALA A 26 3.35 1.58 12.19
N PHE A 27 3.47 1.07 10.95
CA PHE A 27 4.36 1.60 9.93
C PHE A 27 4.00 3.05 9.55
N CYS A 28 2.73 3.32 9.31
CA CYS A 28 2.27 4.67 8.99
C CYS A 28 2.46 5.64 10.17
N GLN A 29 2.24 5.18 11.40
CA GLN A 29 2.53 5.95 12.61
C GLN A 29 4.01 6.32 12.72
N GLN A 30 4.91 5.35 12.46
CA GLN A 30 6.35 5.58 12.45
C GLN A 30 6.73 6.62 11.38
N ALA A 31 6.16 6.51 10.19
CA ALA A 31 6.38 7.48 9.12
C ALA A 31 5.85 8.88 9.46
N GLY A 32 4.76 8.96 10.23
CA GLY A 32 4.22 10.22 10.74
C GLY A 32 5.15 10.98 11.70
N ALA A 33 6.15 10.29 12.28
CA ALA A 33 7.17 10.91 13.12
C ALA A 33 8.34 11.52 12.31
N LEU A 34 8.39 11.29 11.01
CA LEU A 34 9.39 11.94 10.15
C LEU A 34 9.18 13.44 10.12
N GLU A 35 10.28 14.18 10.11
CA GLU A 35 10.24 15.63 10.02
C GLU A 35 9.60 16.10 8.70
N ARG A 36 9.84 15.35 7.62
CA ARG A 36 9.39 15.66 6.27
C ARG A 36 9.09 14.38 5.49
N LEU A 37 7.97 14.37 4.78
CA LEU A 37 7.58 13.28 3.88
C LEU A 37 7.10 13.89 2.55
N ASP A 38 7.86 13.69 1.48
CA ASP A 38 7.59 14.28 0.17
C ASP A 38 6.95 13.29 -0.81
N VAL A 39 7.36 12.02 -0.75
CA VAL A 39 6.90 11.01 -1.69
C VAL A 39 6.65 9.69 -0.97
N VAL A 40 5.51 9.10 -1.23
CA VAL A 40 5.18 7.71 -0.87
C VAL A 40 4.96 6.95 -2.17
N VAL A 41 5.63 5.80 -2.31
CA VAL A 41 5.44 4.89 -3.45
C VAL A 41 5.00 3.54 -2.92
N GLU A 42 3.74 3.23 -3.12
CA GLU A 42 3.15 1.93 -2.79
C GLU A 42 3.30 1.01 -3.99
N ASN A 43 4.36 0.21 -3.97
CA ASN A 43 4.73 -0.68 -5.07
C ASN A 43 4.65 -2.16 -4.69
N ALA A 44 4.66 -2.47 -3.39
CA ALA A 44 4.62 -3.85 -2.93
C ALA A 44 3.31 -4.54 -3.31
N GLY A 45 3.42 -5.76 -3.78
CA GLY A 45 2.27 -6.58 -4.12
C GLY A 45 2.68 -8.05 -4.21
N ILE A 46 1.68 -8.93 -4.16
CA ILE A 46 1.85 -10.37 -4.28
C ILE A 46 0.95 -10.93 -5.39
N ALA A 47 1.34 -12.07 -5.93
CA ALA A 47 0.54 -12.88 -6.83
C ALA A 47 0.70 -14.34 -6.43
N ILE A 48 -0.22 -14.86 -5.64
CA ILE A 48 -0.19 -16.22 -5.10
C ILE A 48 -1.25 -17.04 -5.84
N PRO A 49 -0.90 -18.23 -6.38
CA PRO A 49 -1.84 -19.06 -7.13
C PRO A 49 -2.79 -19.87 -6.23
N THR A 50 -2.50 -19.94 -4.94
CA THR A 50 -3.28 -20.69 -3.95
C THR A 50 -4.06 -19.72 -3.06
N TYR A 51 -5.28 -20.10 -2.71
CA TYR A 51 -6.08 -19.34 -1.76
C TYR A 51 -5.47 -19.42 -0.37
N GLU A 52 -5.16 -18.28 0.20
CA GLU A 52 -4.76 -18.12 1.61
C GLU A 52 -5.63 -17.05 2.24
N GLU A 53 -6.19 -17.34 3.41
CA GLU A 53 -7.00 -16.38 4.15
C GLU A 53 -6.16 -15.70 5.24
N VAL A 54 -6.17 -14.37 5.24
CA VAL A 54 -5.48 -13.53 6.22
C VAL A 54 -6.40 -12.39 6.61
N GLU A 55 -6.54 -12.11 7.90
CA GLU A 55 -7.41 -11.05 8.43
C GLU A 55 -8.87 -11.17 7.94
N GLY A 56 -9.34 -12.40 7.61
CA GLY A 56 -10.67 -12.65 7.08
C GLY A 56 -10.84 -12.35 5.58
N MET A 57 -9.75 -12.09 4.87
CA MET A 57 -9.73 -11.80 3.44
C MET A 57 -8.76 -12.75 2.71
N GLU A 58 -8.96 -12.94 1.41
CA GLU A 58 -7.96 -13.60 0.57
C GLU A 58 -6.68 -12.75 0.54
N SER A 59 -5.51 -13.39 0.69
CA SER A 59 -4.24 -12.68 0.94
C SER A 59 -3.82 -11.74 -0.19
N THR A 60 -4.11 -12.08 -1.45
CA THR A 60 -3.81 -11.19 -2.59
C THR A 60 -4.68 -9.93 -2.54
N ILE A 61 -5.96 -10.08 -2.20
CA ILE A 61 -6.86 -8.94 -1.99
C ILE A 61 -6.43 -8.14 -0.75
N GLN A 62 -6.08 -8.83 0.34
CA GLN A 62 -5.59 -8.18 1.55
C GLN A 62 -4.38 -7.29 1.27
N VAL A 63 -3.36 -7.81 0.60
CA VAL A 63 -2.11 -7.07 0.32
C VAL A 63 -2.30 -6.02 -0.77
N ASN A 64 -2.81 -6.44 -1.95
CA ASN A 64 -2.79 -5.57 -3.12
C ASN A 64 -3.89 -4.50 -3.13
N VAL A 65 -4.96 -4.71 -2.33
CA VAL A 65 -6.09 -3.78 -2.30
C VAL A 65 -6.27 -3.20 -0.90
N ILE A 66 -6.58 -4.02 0.09
CA ILE A 66 -6.98 -3.51 1.41
C ILE A 66 -5.81 -2.78 2.09
N ALA A 67 -4.65 -3.42 2.21
CA ALA A 67 -3.48 -2.82 2.85
C ALA A 67 -2.97 -1.58 2.09
N THR A 68 -2.94 -1.64 0.76
CA THR A 68 -2.55 -0.52 -0.10
C THR A 68 -3.47 0.68 0.12
N PHE A 69 -4.80 0.53 0.01
CA PHE A 69 -5.70 1.66 0.23
C PHE A 69 -5.72 2.13 1.69
N LEU A 70 -5.57 1.24 2.66
CA LEU A 70 -5.42 1.62 4.07
C LEU A 70 -4.19 2.49 4.27
N MET A 71 -3.02 2.08 3.75
CA MET A 71 -1.80 2.87 3.79
C MET A 71 -1.98 4.24 3.12
N ALA A 72 -2.55 4.26 1.92
CA ALA A 72 -2.82 5.50 1.19
C ALA A 72 -3.63 6.47 2.05
N LEU A 73 -4.73 6.01 2.65
CA LEU A 73 -5.59 6.84 3.50
C LEU A 73 -4.86 7.33 4.77
N LEU A 74 -4.03 6.49 5.38
CA LEU A 74 -3.24 6.86 6.56
C LEU A 74 -2.11 7.85 6.23
N PHE A 75 -1.53 7.77 5.02
CA PHE A 75 -0.50 8.72 4.59
C PHE A 75 -1.03 10.08 4.18
N LEU A 76 -2.29 10.20 3.72
CA LEU A 76 -2.84 11.48 3.27
C LEU A 76 -2.70 12.61 4.31
N PRO A 77 -3.09 12.45 5.59
CA PRO A 77 -2.92 13.51 6.58
C PRO A 77 -1.45 13.86 6.84
N ILE A 78 -0.56 12.86 6.82
CA ILE A 78 0.88 13.04 7.03
C ILE A 78 1.49 13.86 5.88
N LEU A 79 1.17 13.51 4.65
CA LEU A 79 1.61 14.24 3.46
C LEU A 79 1.07 15.67 3.45
N ARG A 80 -0.19 15.88 3.82
CA ARG A 80 -0.77 17.24 3.95
C ARG A 80 -0.06 18.08 5.00
N ALA A 81 0.25 17.51 6.15
CA ALA A 81 1.01 18.19 7.19
C ALA A 81 2.42 18.56 6.71
N SER A 82 3.11 17.65 6.01
CA SER A 82 4.42 17.92 5.39
C SER A 82 4.33 19.04 4.34
N ALA A 83 3.31 19.02 3.48
CA ALA A 83 3.07 20.06 2.49
C ALA A 83 2.94 21.45 3.12
N MET A 84 2.13 21.56 4.16
CA MET A 84 1.89 22.83 4.87
C MET A 84 3.16 23.33 5.58
N LYS A 85 3.88 22.41 6.25
CA LYS A 85 5.07 22.76 7.03
C LYS A 85 6.24 23.21 6.16
N HIS A 86 6.42 22.59 5.00
CA HIS A 86 7.61 22.76 4.15
C HIS A 86 7.34 23.50 2.84
N SER A 87 6.08 23.91 2.58
CA SER A 87 5.66 24.59 1.34
C SER A 87 6.01 23.77 0.10
N THR A 88 5.78 22.46 0.16
CA THR A 88 6.06 21.49 -0.93
C THR A 88 4.76 20.87 -1.45
N THR A 89 4.85 20.16 -2.56
CA THR A 89 3.76 19.36 -3.11
C THR A 89 4.13 17.87 -2.99
N PRO A 90 3.72 17.18 -1.94
CA PRO A 90 3.99 15.76 -1.77
C PRO A 90 3.22 14.91 -2.77
N HIS A 91 3.74 13.74 -3.04
CA HIS A 91 3.14 12.78 -3.98
C HIS A 91 2.88 11.43 -3.32
N LEU A 92 1.70 10.88 -3.57
CA LEU A 92 1.37 9.49 -3.29
C LEU A 92 1.21 8.76 -4.63
N VAL A 93 1.97 7.71 -4.82
CA VAL A 93 1.98 6.90 -6.04
C VAL A 93 1.60 5.46 -5.67
N ILE A 94 0.58 4.93 -6.32
CA ILE A 94 0.21 3.51 -6.23
C ILE A 94 0.57 2.85 -7.55
N VAL A 95 1.44 1.83 -7.48
CA VAL A 95 1.82 1.06 -8.66
C VAL A 95 0.76 0.00 -8.91
N ALA A 96 0.11 0.09 -10.06
CA ALA A 96 -0.91 -0.84 -10.52
C ALA A 96 -0.39 -1.70 -11.68
N SER A 97 -1.20 -2.67 -12.10
CA SER A 97 -0.89 -3.56 -13.22
C SER A 97 -2.01 -3.50 -14.25
N ASP A 98 -1.69 -3.73 -15.51
CA ASP A 98 -2.62 -3.94 -16.61
C ASP A 98 -3.18 -5.38 -16.65
N ALA A 99 -2.72 -6.25 -15.78
CA ALA A 99 -3.17 -7.64 -15.69
C ALA A 99 -4.70 -7.78 -15.49
N HIS A 100 -5.35 -6.76 -14.98
CA HIS A 100 -6.82 -6.73 -14.83
C HIS A 100 -7.56 -6.86 -16.17
N PHE A 101 -6.96 -6.47 -17.30
CA PHE A 101 -7.54 -6.69 -18.63
C PHE A 101 -7.52 -8.15 -19.08
N GLN A 102 -6.70 -8.98 -18.43
CA GLN A 102 -6.56 -10.40 -18.77
C GLN A 102 -7.49 -11.30 -17.94
N VAL A 103 -8.15 -10.74 -16.94
CA VAL A 103 -9.06 -11.48 -16.06
C VAL A 103 -10.44 -11.57 -16.71
N SER A 104 -10.84 -12.79 -17.08
CA SER A 104 -12.22 -13.10 -17.43
C SER A 104 -12.98 -13.50 -16.17
N LEU A 105 -13.95 -12.70 -15.77
CA LEU A 105 -14.86 -13.06 -14.68
C LEU A 105 -15.81 -14.15 -15.15
N HIS A 106 -15.47 -15.41 -14.90
CA HIS A 106 -16.44 -16.50 -14.96
C HIS A 106 -17.34 -16.38 -13.72
N PHE A 107 -18.55 -15.89 -13.90
CA PHE A 107 -19.60 -15.96 -12.89
C PHE A 107 -19.91 -17.43 -12.63
N VAL A 108 -19.28 -18.01 -11.63
CA VAL A 108 -19.80 -19.21 -11.00
C VAL A 108 -21.00 -18.77 -10.18
N SER A 109 -22.18 -19.11 -10.67
CA SER A 109 -23.44 -18.95 -9.96
C SER A 109 -23.38 -19.76 -8.65
N GLN A 110 -22.90 -19.14 -7.60
CA GLN A 110 -23.20 -19.54 -6.23
C GLN A 110 -23.52 -18.30 -5.42
N THR A 111 -24.72 -18.30 -4.96
CA THR A 111 -25.44 -17.39 -4.11
C THR A 111 -24.54 -16.80 -3.01
N THR A 112 -23.97 -15.68 -3.23
CA THR A 112 -23.62 -14.59 -2.31
C THR A 112 -22.54 -13.70 -2.96
N CYS A 113 -22.92 -12.93 -3.95
CA CYS A 113 -22.11 -11.80 -4.35
C CYS A 113 -23.01 -10.58 -4.36
N LEU A 114 -22.81 -9.71 -3.40
CA LEU A 114 -23.43 -8.40 -3.41
C LEU A 114 -22.76 -7.59 -4.52
N LEU A 115 -23.42 -7.51 -5.64
CA LEU A 115 -23.10 -6.55 -6.70
C LEU A 115 -23.61 -5.18 -6.27
N LEU A 116 -22.70 -4.27 -6.04
CA LEU A 116 -22.97 -2.85 -6.15
C LEU A 116 -22.37 -2.36 -7.47
N CYS A 117 -23.16 -2.44 -8.52
CA CYS A 117 -22.97 -1.66 -9.74
C CYS A 117 -24.11 -0.67 -9.83
N HIS A 118 -23.77 0.59 -9.65
CA HIS A 118 -24.51 1.72 -10.23
C HIS A 118 -23.51 2.79 -10.61
#